data_78799f3215505727812da9042396bfac
#
_entry.id   78799f3215505727812da9042396bfac
#
_cell.length_a   1.000
_cell.length_b   1.000
_cell.length_c   1.000
_cell.angle_alpha   90.00
_cell.angle_beta   90.00
_cell.angle_gamma   90.00
#
_symmetry.space_group_name_H-M   'P 1'
#
loop_
_entity.id
_entity.type
_entity.pdbx_description
1 polymer ?
#
loop_
_entity_poly.entity_id
_entity_poly.type
_entity_poly.pdbx_seq_one_letter_code
_entity_poly.pdbx_strand_id
1 'polypeptide(L)'
;MRKITSSSAALCAALLANPVLAETTDPAVEKQLQELRSLRQNLEQQSQEFDQRIQQLETELYGESRAAPQRPADNPGRSLGYRPGKGFNLFNSDMGEVNFGVFSYTRFLNQKDFDRSYTDDFGRTSSVDPRNDFQFQKVNISFKGWIFDPKLHYLFYTWTSNTSQGDPAQVVVAGNLGYHFNPAFKLYAGIGALPSTRSTNGTFPNWLKNDHRTIADEFFRGSYTTGIWAEGEIAEGLMYRAMLGNNLSQLGVSGSQLDDGLNTASGALWWMPTTGEYGPGEGLGDYEFHEQLATRFGIHFTHSREDAQAQPGTNSFENSQIRLSDGTLIFQADPFNNGTAIDQATYQMAAANAGLKYRGWFLEAEFYHRWVDKFDANGPLPVDELDDKGYQVQASMMAIPKTLQPYVAYSEIQGEYGTPHDLSVGFNWFPFKRKEFRFNVQGLYLKDSPVGYSSVPFQLGGNGWAFTTDMVLAF
;
A
#
# COMPACT_ATOMS: atom_id res chain seq x y z
N MET A 1 40.98 -31.97 19.42
CA MET A 1 42.29 -31.37 19.13
C MET A 1 42.58 -31.45 17.65
N ARG A 2 42.38 -30.38 16.91
CA ARG A 2 43.13 -30.00 15.69
C ARG A 2 42.77 -28.55 15.38
N LYS A 3 43.77 -27.71 15.54
CA LYS A 3 43.75 -26.30 15.16
C LYS A 3 43.65 -26.20 13.65
N ILE A 4 42.75 -25.35 13.12
CA ILE A 4 42.86 -24.84 11.76
C ILE A 4 43.10 -23.37 11.88
N THR A 5 44.23 -22.95 11.41
CA THR A 5 44.90 -21.68 11.47
C THR A 5 44.26 -20.67 10.48
N SER A 6 44.20 -19.45 10.94
CA SER A 6 44.02 -18.20 10.20
C SER A 6 44.85 -18.12 8.91
N SER A 7 44.20 -17.92 7.75
CA SER A 7 44.83 -17.44 6.52
C SER A 7 43.75 -16.94 5.54
N SER A 8 43.21 -15.77 5.77
CA SER A 8 42.35 -15.06 4.82
C SER A 8 42.37 -13.53 5.04
N ALA A 9 43.48 -13.00 5.57
CA ALA A 9 43.66 -11.56 5.78
C ALA A 9 44.81 -10.94 4.96
N ALA A 10 45.26 -11.60 3.89
CA ALA A 10 46.44 -11.17 3.14
C ALA A 10 46.21 -10.96 1.63
N LEU A 11 44.93 -10.80 1.16
CA LEU A 11 44.67 -10.60 -0.29
C LEU A 11 44.05 -9.24 -0.65
N CYS A 12 43.87 -8.33 0.29
CA CYS A 12 43.35 -6.95 0.02
C CYS A 12 44.39 -5.84 0.10
N ALA A 13 45.65 -6.14 0.24
CA ALA A 13 46.72 -5.11 0.43
C ALA A 13 47.69 -4.96 -0.77
N ALA A 14 47.40 -5.57 -1.92
CA ALA A 14 48.33 -5.59 -3.06
C ALA A 14 47.83 -4.85 -4.33
N LEU A 15 46.80 -4.01 -4.24
CA LEU A 15 46.29 -3.23 -5.39
C LEU A 15 46.35 -1.69 -5.22
N LEU A 16 47.19 -1.18 -4.32
CA LEU A 16 47.40 0.25 -4.14
C LEU A 16 48.88 0.66 -4.34
N ALA A 17 49.45 0.29 -5.46
CA ALA A 17 50.74 0.84 -5.89
C ALA A 17 50.81 0.89 -7.41
N ASN A 18 50.17 1.91 -8.02
CA ASN A 18 50.53 2.36 -9.32
C ASN A 18 51.04 3.81 -9.27
N PRO A 19 52.20 4.13 -9.87
CA PRO A 19 52.74 5.46 -9.83
C PRO A 19 51.95 6.40 -10.73
N VAL A 20 51.63 7.55 -10.13
CA VAL A 20 51.01 8.71 -10.79
C VAL A 20 51.88 9.13 -11.96
N LEU A 21 51.38 8.96 -13.18
CA LEU A 21 51.80 9.77 -14.30
C LEU A 21 51.29 11.19 -14.08
N ALA A 22 52.21 12.14 -13.97
CA ALA A 22 51.87 13.56 -13.90
C ALA A 22 51.29 13.98 -15.28
N GLU A 23 49.96 13.95 -15.38
CA GLU A 23 49.26 14.68 -16.44
C GLU A 23 49.30 16.17 -16.11
N THR A 24 49.84 16.95 -17.00
CA THR A 24 49.77 18.40 -17.02
C THR A 24 48.32 18.81 -17.13
N THR A 25 47.72 19.14 -15.98
CA THR A 25 46.34 19.67 -15.92
C THR A 25 46.32 21.03 -16.62
N ASP A 26 45.40 21.18 -17.57
CA ASP A 26 45.15 22.45 -18.27
C ASP A 26 44.81 23.53 -17.22
N PRO A 27 45.54 24.67 -17.18
CA PRO A 27 45.30 25.76 -16.23
C PRO A 27 43.87 26.29 -16.23
N ALA A 28 43.17 26.15 -17.32
CA ALA A 28 41.72 26.52 -17.42
C ALA A 28 40.82 25.57 -16.63
N VAL A 29 41.13 24.29 -16.59
CA VAL A 29 40.40 23.27 -15.82
C VAL A 29 40.66 23.44 -14.35
N GLU A 30 41.88 23.76 -13.97
CA GLU A 30 42.26 24.01 -12.57
C GLU A 30 41.57 25.27 -11.99
N LYS A 31 41.43 26.31 -12.80
CA LYS A 31 40.68 27.53 -12.44
C LYS A 31 39.16 27.22 -12.29
N GLN A 32 38.59 26.47 -13.18
CA GLN A 32 37.16 26.03 -13.08
C GLN A 32 36.92 25.17 -11.85
N LEU A 33 37.87 24.30 -11.51
CA LEU A 33 37.80 23.46 -10.31
C LEU A 33 37.87 24.31 -9.02
N GLN A 34 38.69 25.35 -8.98
CA GLN A 34 38.72 26.31 -7.88
C GLN A 34 37.46 27.13 -7.77
N GLU A 35 36.87 27.58 -8.88
CA GLU A 35 35.58 28.29 -8.89
C GLU A 35 34.46 27.39 -8.40
N LEU A 36 34.39 26.15 -8.80
CA LEU A 36 33.40 25.17 -8.32
C LEU A 36 33.56 24.86 -6.82
N ARG A 37 34.82 24.77 -6.31
CA ARG A 37 35.08 24.59 -4.89
C ARG A 37 34.64 25.80 -4.08
N SER A 38 34.87 27.01 -4.57
CA SER A 38 34.45 28.25 -3.88
C SER A 38 32.92 28.39 -3.87
N LEU A 39 32.23 28.03 -4.99
CA LEU A 39 30.79 28.02 -5.06
C LEU A 39 30.18 27.00 -4.09
N ARG A 40 30.77 25.82 -4.00
CA ARG A 40 30.36 24.80 -3.02
C ARG A 40 30.52 25.28 -1.58
N GLN A 41 31.61 25.89 -1.23
CA GLN A 41 31.84 26.47 0.11
C GLN A 41 30.81 27.58 0.43
N ASN A 42 30.50 28.44 -0.52
CA ASN A 42 29.46 29.48 -0.36
C ASN A 42 28.07 28.88 -0.15
N LEU A 43 27.72 27.82 -0.87
CA LEU A 43 26.44 27.11 -0.69
C LEU A 43 26.36 26.42 0.69
N GLU A 44 27.46 25.81 1.13
CA GLU A 44 27.53 25.20 2.46
C GLU A 44 27.38 26.26 3.58
N GLN A 45 28.00 27.46 3.41
CA GLN A 45 27.86 28.57 4.35
C GLN A 45 26.41 29.12 4.36
N GLN A 46 25.79 29.32 3.21
CA GLN A 46 24.38 29.75 3.13
C GLN A 46 23.44 28.74 3.76
N SER A 47 23.69 27.44 3.57
CA SER A 47 22.90 26.40 4.23
C SER A 47 22.99 26.48 5.75
N GLN A 48 24.20 26.73 6.30
CA GLN A 48 24.37 26.90 7.74
C GLN A 48 23.66 28.16 8.28
N GLU A 49 23.69 29.27 7.53
CA GLU A 49 22.98 30.48 7.90
C GLU A 49 21.45 30.29 7.89
N PHE A 50 20.92 29.55 6.93
CA PHE A 50 19.50 29.18 6.90
C PHE A 50 19.12 28.28 8.09
N ASP A 51 19.92 27.28 8.41
CA ASP A 51 19.67 26.39 9.56
C ASP A 51 19.71 27.17 10.90
N GLN A 52 20.63 28.10 11.06
CA GLN A 52 20.67 28.97 12.24
C GLN A 52 19.44 29.88 12.34
N ARG A 53 18.99 30.41 11.21
CA ARG A 53 17.79 31.25 11.18
C ARG A 53 16.52 30.45 11.49
N ILE A 54 16.42 29.23 11.00
CA ILE A 54 15.34 28.32 11.35
C ILE A 54 15.33 28.03 12.85
N GLN A 55 16.52 27.73 13.45
CA GLN A 55 16.63 27.51 14.90
C GLN A 55 16.24 28.73 15.72
N GLN A 56 16.63 29.93 15.28
CA GLN A 56 16.22 31.16 15.95
C GLN A 56 14.68 31.34 15.90
N LEU A 57 14.07 31.15 14.74
CA LEU A 57 12.63 31.26 14.58
C LEU A 57 11.87 30.17 15.37
N GLU A 58 12.39 28.97 15.42
CA GLU A 58 11.83 27.89 16.24
C GLU A 58 11.93 28.21 17.75
N THR A 59 13.03 28.80 18.18
CA THR A 59 13.20 29.24 19.59
C THR A 59 12.29 30.42 19.94
N GLU A 60 12.13 31.38 19.04
CA GLU A 60 11.19 32.49 19.19
C GLU A 60 9.72 32.03 19.23
N LEU A 61 9.36 31.00 18.41
CA LEU A 61 7.98 30.50 18.32
C LEU A 61 7.59 29.57 19.46
N TYR A 62 8.53 28.76 19.97
CA TYR A 62 8.22 27.66 20.91
C TYR A 62 8.87 27.80 22.29
N GLY A 63 9.67 28.86 22.54
CA GLY A 63 10.38 29.10 23.81
C GLY A 63 11.48 28.07 24.10
N GLU A 64 12.41 28.38 24.99
CA GLU A 64 13.60 27.59 25.32
C GLU A 64 13.36 26.15 25.83
N SER A 65 12.12 25.74 26.01
CA SER A 65 11.75 24.46 26.67
C SER A 65 11.73 23.24 25.72
N ARG A 66 12.10 23.39 24.46
CA ARG A 66 12.22 22.26 23.51
C ARG A 66 13.46 22.40 22.64
N ALA A 67 14.61 22.09 23.21
CA ALA A 67 15.75 21.75 22.36
C ALA A 67 15.37 20.53 21.50
N ALA A 68 15.21 20.76 20.21
CA ALA A 68 15.11 19.66 19.25
C ALA A 68 16.35 18.77 19.41
N PRO A 69 16.24 17.43 19.31
CA PRO A 69 17.41 16.57 19.33
C PRO A 69 18.38 17.06 18.27
N GLN A 70 19.61 17.40 18.71
CA GLN A 70 20.68 17.86 17.81
C GLN A 70 20.82 16.85 16.67
N ARG A 71 20.60 17.29 15.44
CA ARG A 71 20.95 16.49 14.26
C ARG A 71 22.45 16.21 14.33
N PRO A 72 22.88 14.94 14.18
CA PRO A 72 24.31 14.66 14.02
C PRO A 72 24.82 15.47 12.83
N ALA A 73 25.98 16.12 13.00
CA ALA A 73 26.60 16.92 11.95
C ALA A 73 26.72 16.08 10.66
N ASP A 74 26.21 16.62 9.57
CA ASP A 74 26.25 16.00 8.25
C ASP A 74 27.72 15.76 7.85
N ASN A 75 28.12 14.51 7.89
CA ASN A 75 29.36 14.07 7.28
C ASN A 75 29.09 13.93 5.76
N PRO A 76 29.77 14.64 4.86
CA PRO A 76 29.51 14.61 3.41
C PRO A 76 29.92 13.28 2.76
N GLY A 77 29.45 12.19 3.26
CA GLY A 77 29.65 10.80 2.81
C GLY A 77 28.76 9.78 3.50
N ARG A 78 27.92 10.18 4.45
CA ARG A 78 26.99 9.30 5.15
C ARG A 78 25.76 10.07 5.61
N SER A 79 24.85 10.42 4.72
CA SER A 79 23.50 10.80 5.16
C SER A 79 22.66 9.55 5.42
N LEU A 80 22.99 8.81 6.48
CA LEU A 80 22.10 7.82 7.08
C LEU A 80 20.96 8.60 7.76
N GLY A 81 20.07 9.20 7.00
CA GLY A 81 19.00 10.04 7.49
C GLY A 81 17.64 9.41 7.23
N TYR A 82 16.71 9.56 8.17
CA TYR A 82 15.32 9.25 7.96
C TYR A 82 14.67 10.32 7.08
N ARG A 83 13.94 9.90 6.04
CA ARG A 83 13.14 10.78 5.17
C ARG A 83 11.68 10.32 5.19
N PRO A 84 10.72 11.14 5.64
CA PRO A 84 9.31 10.80 5.62
C PRO A 84 8.87 10.31 4.25
N GLY A 85 8.15 9.17 4.20
CA GLY A 85 7.70 8.52 2.96
C GLY A 85 8.76 7.76 2.17
N LYS A 86 10.06 7.97 2.44
CA LYS A 86 11.16 7.19 1.83
C LYS A 86 11.75 6.14 2.77
N GLY A 87 11.70 6.36 4.10
CA GLY A 87 12.34 5.52 5.10
C GLY A 87 13.75 5.96 5.46
N PHE A 88 14.57 5.04 5.98
CA PHE A 88 15.97 5.30 6.29
C PHE A 88 16.84 5.17 5.03
N ASN A 89 17.58 6.22 4.71
CA ASN A 89 18.58 6.17 3.66
C ASN A 89 19.80 5.39 4.17
N LEU A 90 20.05 4.21 3.60
CA LEU A 90 21.17 3.35 3.95
C LEU A 90 22.42 3.65 3.12
N PHE A 91 22.21 4.13 1.90
CA PHE A 91 23.28 4.39 0.95
C PHE A 91 22.84 5.45 -0.06
N ASN A 92 23.73 6.38 -0.35
CA ASN A 92 23.55 7.39 -1.38
C ASN A 92 24.90 7.75 -1.99
N SER A 93 25.04 7.52 -3.29
CA SER A 93 26.23 7.83 -4.08
C SER A 93 25.85 8.20 -5.51
N ASP A 94 26.85 8.47 -6.34
CA ASP A 94 26.71 8.64 -7.79
C ASP A 94 26.25 7.38 -8.53
N MET A 95 26.40 6.20 -7.92
CA MET A 95 25.99 4.91 -8.47
C MET A 95 24.59 4.47 -8.07
N GLY A 96 23.99 5.09 -7.05
CA GLY A 96 22.65 4.72 -6.60
C GLY A 96 22.26 5.21 -5.22
N GLU A 97 20.97 5.02 -4.92
CA GLU A 97 20.35 5.31 -3.63
C GLU A 97 19.63 4.06 -3.12
N VAL A 98 19.77 3.75 -1.83
CA VAL A 98 19.05 2.67 -1.15
C VAL A 98 18.34 3.24 0.06
N ASN A 99 17.02 3.16 0.06
CA ASN A 99 16.18 3.51 1.20
C ASN A 99 15.51 2.24 1.75
N PHE A 100 15.51 2.13 3.08
CA PHE A 100 14.93 1.03 3.82
C PHE A 100 13.66 1.48 4.53
N GLY A 101 12.59 0.72 4.37
CA GLY A 101 11.32 0.96 5.05
C GLY A 101 10.79 -0.28 5.72
N VAL A 102 10.03 -0.07 6.79
CA VAL A 102 9.31 -1.12 7.52
C VAL A 102 7.87 -0.70 7.75
N PHE A 103 6.94 -1.63 7.55
CA PHE A 103 5.57 -1.54 8.06
C PHE A 103 5.29 -2.79 8.88
N SER A 104 4.87 -2.61 10.13
CA SER A 104 4.57 -3.72 11.04
C SER A 104 3.53 -3.29 12.07
N TYR A 105 2.74 -4.24 12.56
CA TYR A 105 1.85 -3.99 13.67
C TYR A 105 1.58 -5.23 14.53
N THR A 106 1.31 -4.97 15.82
CA THR A 106 0.71 -5.93 16.72
C THR A 106 -0.75 -5.56 16.91
N ARG A 107 -1.62 -6.56 17.02
CA ARG A 107 -3.07 -6.39 17.16
C ARG A 107 -3.59 -7.19 18.34
N PHE A 108 -4.39 -6.58 19.18
CA PHE A 108 -5.37 -7.28 19.99
C PHE A 108 -6.68 -7.32 19.20
N LEU A 109 -7.23 -8.52 19.02
CA LEU A 109 -8.49 -8.76 18.32
C LEU A 109 -9.50 -9.42 19.25
N ASN A 110 -10.74 -8.92 19.29
CA ASN A 110 -11.84 -9.53 19.99
C ASN A 110 -13.09 -9.58 19.07
N GLN A 111 -13.54 -10.81 18.79
CA GLN A 111 -14.70 -11.12 17.92
C GLN A 111 -15.77 -11.93 18.69
N LYS A 112 -15.81 -11.87 20.01
CA LYS A 112 -16.71 -12.70 20.83
C LYS A 112 -18.19 -12.48 20.54
N ASP A 113 -18.54 -11.35 19.95
CA ASP A 113 -19.91 -10.98 19.59
C ASP A 113 -20.35 -11.52 18.22
N PHE A 114 -19.46 -12.17 17.48
CA PHE A 114 -19.82 -12.73 16.19
C PHE A 114 -20.70 -13.98 16.32
N ASP A 115 -21.66 -14.10 15.38
CA ASP A 115 -22.40 -15.34 15.19
C ASP A 115 -21.44 -16.50 14.93
N ARG A 116 -21.82 -17.70 15.43
CA ARG A 116 -20.98 -18.91 15.33
C ARG A 116 -21.16 -19.69 14.03
N SER A 117 -22.08 -19.28 13.21
CA SER A 117 -22.36 -19.91 11.92
C SER A 117 -22.87 -18.88 10.93
N TYR A 118 -22.63 -19.15 9.68
CA TYR A 118 -23.10 -18.40 8.54
C TYR A 118 -23.74 -19.35 7.53
N THR A 119 -24.88 -19.00 6.99
CA THR A 119 -25.58 -19.77 5.94
C THR A 119 -25.66 -18.89 4.71
N ASP A 120 -25.08 -19.39 3.58
CA ASP A 120 -25.14 -18.71 2.30
C ASP A 120 -26.54 -18.80 1.66
N ASP A 121 -26.76 -18.08 0.56
CA ASP A 121 -28.05 -18.05 -0.14
C ASP A 121 -28.46 -19.41 -0.75
N PHE A 122 -27.52 -20.36 -0.83
CA PHE A 122 -27.74 -21.71 -1.33
C PHE A 122 -27.99 -22.73 -0.22
N GLY A 123 -28.11 -22.28 1.04
CA GLY A 123 -28.41 -23.12 2.20
C GLY A 123 -27.22 -23.88 2.78
N ARG A 124 -26.00 -23.57 2.35
CA ARG A 124 -24.77 -24.19 2.93
C ARG A 124 -24.38 -23.43 4.18
N THR A 125 -24.26 -24.17 5.29
CA THR A 125 -23.89 -23.58 6.58
C THR A 125 -22.41 -23.85 6.87
N SER A 126 -21.66 -22.79 7.17
CA SER A 126 -20.28 -22.80 7.59
C SER A 126 -20.14 -22.37 9.04
N SER A 127 -19.16 -22.90 9.78
CA SER A 127 -18.81 -22.42 11.10
C SER A 127 -18.01 -21.13 11.00
N VAL A 128 -18.27 -20.20 11.92
CA VAL A 128 -17.48 -19.00 12.13
C VAL A 128 -16.80 -19.16 13.50
N ASP A 129 -15.45 -19.08 13.51
CA ASP A 129 -14.65 -19.22 14.74
C ASP A 129 -14.17 -17.84 15.22
N PRO A 130 -14.94 -17.17 16.11
CA PRO A 130 -14.60 -15.86 16.60
C PRO A 130 -13.32 -15.89 17.44
N ARG A 131 -12.41 -15.00 17.13
CA ARG A 131 -11.09 -14.91 17.73
C ARG A 131 -11.08 -13.91 18.90
N ASN A 132 -10.20 -14.19 19.88
CA ASN A 132 -9.92 -13.28 20.97
C ASN A 132 -8.46 -13.49 21.41
N ASP A 133 -7.56 -12.84 20.72
CA ASP A 133 -6.13 -13.07 20.88
C ASP A 133 -5.28 -11.83 20.55
N PHE A 134 -3.97 -11.94 20.84
CA PHE A 134 -2.95 -11.02 20.36
C PHE A 134 -2.27 -11.60 19.13
N GLN A 135 -2.02 -10.74 18.16
CA GLN A 135 -1.42 -11.09 16.88
C GLN A 135 -0.22 -10.17 16.61
N PHE A 136 0.89 -10.75 16.17
CA PHE A 136 1.92 -10.02 15.44
C PHE A 136 1.64 -10.24 13.95
N GLN A 137 0.82 -9.35 13.38
CA GLN A 137 0.06 -9.70 12.19
C GLN A 137 0.86 -9.56 10.91
N LYS A 138 1.66 -8.52 10.78
CA LYS A 138 2.33 -8.22 9.51
C LYS A 138 3.71 -7.62 9.74
N VAL A 139 4.67 -8.07 8.93
CA VAL A 139 5.96 -7.42 8.75
C VAL A 139 6.16 -7.20 7.26
N ASN A 140 6.29 -5.96 6.84
CA ASN A 140 6.69 -5.58 5.49
C ASN A 140 8.05 -4.89 5.57
N ILE A 141 9.02 -5.40 4.85
CA ILE A 141 10.36 -4.83 4.72
C ILE A 141 10.55 -4.45 3.27
N SER A 142 10.95 -3.22 3.02
CA SER A 142 11.14 -2.71 1.66
C SER A 142 12.48 -2.04 1.47
N PHE A 143 13.02 -2.22 0.26
CA PHE A 143 14.19 -1.51 -0.26
C PHE A 143 13.76 -0.81 -1.56
N LYS A 144 13.99 0.50 -1.63
CA LYS A 144 13.65 1.30 -2.81
C LYS A 144 14.71 2.35 -3.09
N GLY A 145 14.87 2.70 -4.35
CA GLY A 145 15.84 3.69 -4.75
C GLY A 145 16.01 3.72 -6.27
N TRP A 146 17.21 4.10 -6.67
CA TRP A 146 17.64 4.09 -8.07
C TRP A 146 19.05 3.50 -8.16
N ILE A 147 19.45 3.02 -9.35
CA ILE A 147 20.76 2.43 -9.59
C ILE A 147 21.26 2.78 -11.01
N PHE A 148 22.56 3.11 -11.13
CA PHE A 148 23.29 3.51 -12.35
C PHE A 148 22.83 4.85 -12.93
N ASP A 149 21.54 5.04 -13.16
CA ASP A 149 20.92 6.28 -13.64
C ASP A 149 19.79 6.67 -12.67
N PRO A 150 19.72 7.93 -12.21
CA PRO A 150 18.63 8.42 -11.38
C PRO A 150 17.21 8.20 -11.95
N LYS A 151 17.10 7.87 -13.22
CA LYS A 151 15.85 7.50 -13.88
C LYS A 151 15.49 6.02 -13.74
N LEU A 152 16.47 5.14 -13.41
CA LEU A 152 16.25 3.71 -13.25
C LEU A 152 15.95 3.40 -11.79
N HIS A 153 14.68 3.25 -11.46
CA HIS A 153 14.17 3.01 -10.12
C HIS A 153 13.93 1.53 -9.87
N TYR A 154 14.00 1.14 -8.62
CA TYR A 154 13.61 -0.19 -8.16
C TYR A 154 12.82 -0.11 -6.85
N LEU A 155 11.97 -1.10 -6.65
CA LEU A 155 11.31 -1.41 -5.38
C LEU A 155 11.36 -2.93 -5.18
N PHE A 156 11.94 -3.38 -4.07
CA PHE A 156 11.87 -4.76 -3.61
C PHE A 156 11.26 -4.78 -2.22
N TYR A 157 10.34 -5.68 -1.98
CA TYR A 157 9.78 -5.84 -0.66
C TYR A 157 9.45 -7.29 -0.35
N THR A 158 9.51 -7.59 0.95
CA THR A 158 9.03 -8.84 1.52
C THR A 158 7.98 -8.51 2.54
N TRP A 159 6.84 -9.19 2.52
CA TRP A 159 5.88 -9.07 3.58
C TRP A 159 5.33 -10.42 4.01
N THR A 160 4.94 -10.49 5.28
CA THR A 160 4.38 -11.69 5.89
C THR A 160 2.98 -11.40 6.39
N SER A 161 2.16 -12.41 6.47
CA SER A 161 0.92 -12.40 7.23
C SER A 161 0.88 -13.60 8.17
N ASN A 162 0.04 -13.53 9.20
CA ASN A 162 -0.18 -14.63 10.17
C ASN A 162 1.09 -15.11 10.90
N THR A 163 2.00 -14.19 11.21
CA THR A 163 3.29 -14.53 11.80
C THR A 163 3.21 -15.13 13.21
N SER A 164 2.06 -15.02 13.90
CA SER A 164 1.90 -15.45 15.29
C SER A 164 0.76 -16.44 15.54
N GLN A 165 0.23 -17.09 14.50
CA GLN A 165 -1.01 -17.86 14.64
C GLN A 165 -0.83 -19.37 14.65
N GLY A 166 0.41 -19.84 14.67
CA GLY A 166 0.71 -21.28 14.60
C GLY A 166 0.58 -21.89 13.21
N ASP A 167 -0.05 -21.20 12.28
CA ASP A 167 -0.06 -21.55 10.87
C ASP A 167 1.28 -21.21 10.21
N PRO A 168 1.67 -21.89 9.13
CA PRO A 168 2.86 -21.50 8.38
C PRO A 168 2.76 -20.04 7.94
N ALA A 169 3.73 -19.22 8.33
CA ALA A 169 3.79 -17.83 7.91
C ALA A 169 3.86 -17.76 6.38
N GLN A 170 2.90 -17.06 5.78
CA GLN A 170 2.94 -16.81 4.35
C GLN A 170 3.88 -15.63 4.09
N VAL A 171 4.86 -15.84 3.21
CA VAL A 171 5.87 -14.86 2.86
C VAL A 171 5.73 -14.52 1.38
N VAL A 172 5.50 -13.25 1.09
CA VAL A 172 5.50 -12.72 -0.27
C VAL A 172 6.82 -12.00 -0.51
N VAL A 173 7.47 -12.35 -1.60
CA VAL A 173 8.60 -11.59 -2.13
C VAL A 173 8.15 -10.97 -3.43
N ALA A 174 8.22 -9.64 -3.50
CA ALA A 174 7.74 -8.91 -4.65
C ALA A 174 8.63 -7.70 -4.95
N GLY A 175 8.44 -7.13 -6.13
CA GLY A 175 9.17 -5.94 -6.53
C GLY A 175 8.93 -5.57 -7.98
N ASN A 176 9.48 -4.44 -8.36
CA ASN A 176 9.40 -3.93 -9.72
C ASN A 176 10.62 -3.08 -10.06
N LEU A 177 10.83 -2.91 -11.35
CA LEU A 177 11.79 -1.99 -11.93
C LEU A 177 11.03 -0.95 -12.74
N GLY A 178 11.47 0.29 -12.68
CA GLY A 178 10.84 1.39 -13.40
C GLY A 178 11.84 2.33 -14.04
N TYR A 179 11.50 2.86 -15.20
CA TYR A 179 12.28 3.90 -15.85
C TYR A 179 11.46 5.19 -15.99
N HIS A 180 11.97 6.28 -15.42
CA HIS A 180 11.31 7.58 -15.39
C HIS A 180 11.81 8.43 -16.57
N PHE A 181 11.09 8.41 -17.70
CA PHE A 181 11.45 9.20 -18.87
C PHE A 181 11.29 10.70 -18.58
N ASN A 182 10.15 11.07 -17.99
CA ASN A 182 9.80 12.43 -17.57
C ASN A 182 8.65 12.35 -16.54
N PRO A 183 8.21 13.47 -15.93
CA PRO A 183 7.09 13.47 -14.98
C PRO A 183 5.78 12.90 -15.52
N ALA A 184 5.50 13.11 -16.83
CA ALA A 184 4.29 12.63 -17.46
C ALA A 184 4.34 11.16 -17.90
N PHE A 185 5.53 10.55 -17.97
CA PHE A 185 5.66 9.17 -18.41
C PHE A 185 6.77 8.44 -17.65
N LYS A 186 6.34 7.49 -16.84
CA LYS A 186 7.17 6.52 -16.13
C LYS A 186 6.67 5.14 -16.49
N LEU A 187 7.55 4.22 -16.82
CA LEU A 187 7.21 2.84 -17.21
C LEU A 187 7.81 1.87 -16.21
N TYR A 188 7.03 0.90 -15.78
CA TYR A 188 7.42 -0.11 -14.81
C TYR A 188 7.11 -1.51 -15.31
N ALA A 189 7.85 -2.48 -14.80
CA ALA A 189 7.59 -3.91 -14.99
C ALA A 189 7.89 -4.67 -13.69
N GLY A 190 7.08 -5.68 -13.39
CA GLY A 190 7.19 -6.50 -12.18
C GLY A 190 5.85 -6.66 -11.50
N ILE A 191 5.85 -6.81 -10.17
CA ILE A 191 4.63 -6.93 -9.37
C ILE A 191 4.16 -5.54 -8.93
N GLY A 192 2.92 -5.21 -9.24
CA GLY A 192 2.27 -3.95 -8.87
C GLY A 192 0.81 -4.15 -8.49
N ALA A 193 0.26 -3.21 -7.72
CA ALA A 193 -1.18 -3.18 -7.46
C ALA A 193 -1.94 -2.74 -8.70
N LEU A 194 -3.02 -3.43 -9.04
CA LEU A 194 -3.95 -3.00 -10.08
C LEU A 194 -4.60 -1.68 -9.64
N PRO A 195 -4.63 -0.64 -10.48
CA PRO A 195 -5.27 0.64 -10.15
C PRO A 195 -6.81 0.55 -10.22
N SER A 196 -7.40 -0.47 -9.59
CA SER A 196 -8.82 -0.81 -9.70
C SER A 196 -9.72 0.01 -8.79
N THR A 197 -9.23 0.42 -7.62
CA THR A 197 -9.96 1.24 -6.66
C THR A 197 -9.05 2.30 -6.03
N ARG A 198 -9.64 3.21 -5.29
CA ARG A 198 -8.91 4.24 -4.54
C ARG A 198 -7.86 3.64 -3.59
N SER A 199 -8.21 2.55 -2.90
CA SER A 199 -7.33 1.93 -1.91
C SER A 199 -6.12 1.22 -2.52
N THR A 200 -6.21 0.78 -3.77
CA THR A 200 -5.10 0.14 -4.50
C THR A 200 -4.18 1.15 -5.18
N ASN A 201 -4.53 2.44 -5.13
CA ASN A 201 -3.80 3.51 -5.79
C ASN A 201 -3.22 4.52 -4.79
N GLY A 202 -2.13 4.15 -4.11
CA GLY A 202 -1.28 5.05 -3.33
C GLY A 202 -1.68 5.30 -1.88
N THR A 203 -2.65 4.59 -1.30
CA THR A 203 -3.05 4.83 0.11
C THR A 203 -2.17 4.17 1.15
N PHE A 204 -1.50 3.06 0.83
CA PHE A 204 -0.64 2.34 1.76
C PHE A 204 0.58 3.18 2.18
N PRO A 205 0.96 3.22 3.44
CA PRO A 205 0.32 2.63 4.64
C PRO A 205 -0.62 3.61 5.39
N ASN A 206 -1.07 4.67 4.74
CA ASN A 206 -1.80 5.78 5.35
C ASN A 206 -3.33 5.58 5.25
N TRP A 207 -3.83 4.48 5.82
CA TRP A 207 -5.25 4.23 6.00
C TRP A 207 -5.76 4.76 7.35
N LEU A 208 -7.04 5.09 7.44
CA LEU A 208 -7.68 5.42 8.74
C LEU A 208 -7.74 4.20 9.63
N LYS A 209 -8.26 3.11 9.10
CA LYS A 209 -8.25 1.79 9.72
C LYS A 209 -6.88 1.16 9.50
N ASN A 210 -6.38 0.39 10.46
CA ASN A 210 -5.06 -0.21 10.29
C ASN A 210 -5.12 -1.47 9.44
N ASP A 211 -4.50 -1.44 8.27
CA ASP A 211 -4.28 -2.57 7.36
C ASP A 211 -5.53 -3.38 6.99
N HIS A 212 -6.69 -2.74 7.01
CA HIS A 212 -7.88 -3.33 6.43
C HIS A 212 -8.76 -2.28 5.76
N ARG A 213 -9.48 -2.73 4.77
CA ARG A 213 -10.40 -1.92 3.98
C ARG A 213 -11.83 -2.07 4.52
N THR A 214 -12.76 -1.34 3.96
CA THR A 214 -14.19 -1.64 4.11
C THR A 214 -14.51 -2.93 3.36
N ILE A 215 -15.61 -3.59 3.68
CA ILE A 215 -15.99 -4.84 2.98
C ILE A 215 -16.30 -4.59 1.51
N ALA A 216 -16.87 -3.42 1.15
CA ALA A 216 -17.12 -3.09 -0.24
C ALA A 216 -15.81 -2.93 -1.03
N ASP A 217 -14.85 -2.16 -0.52
CA ASP A 217 -13.55 -2.02 -1.20
C ASP A 217 -12.85 -3.39 -1.35
N GLU A 218 -12.87 -4.23 -0.33
CA GLU A 218 -12.28 -5.57 -0.36
C GLU A 218 -12.99 -6.50 -1.36
N PHE A 219 -14.29 -6.35 -1.56
CA PHE A 219 -15.10 -7.16 -2.46
C PHE A 219 -14.91 -6.77 -3.93
N PHE A 220 -14.78 -5.46 -4.21
CA PHE A 220 -14.72 -4.94 -5.58
C PHE A 220 -13.31 -4.81 -6.14
N ARG A 221 -12.29 -4.69 -5.31
CA ARG A 221 -10.94 -4.43 -5.79
C ARG A 221 -10.30 -5.62 -6.48
N GLY A 222 -9.42 -5.35 -7.46
CA GLY A 222 -8.33 -6.26 -7.81
C GLY A 222 -7.21 -6.19 -6.77
N SER A 223 -6.14 -6.97 -6.95
CA SER A 223 -5.02 -7.00 -6.03
C SER A 223 -3.68 -6.73 -6.72
N TYR A 224 -2.65 -7.44 -6.33
CA TYR A 224 -1.32 -7.35 -6.89
C TYR A 224 -1.12 -8.42 -7.95
N THR A 225 -0.60 -8.03 -9.10
CA THR A 225 -0.28 -8.96 -10.19
C THR A 225 1.03 -8.57 -10.86
N THR A 226 1.65 -9.53 -11.54
CA THR A 226 2.80 -9.28 -12.41
C THR A 226 2.33 -8.65 -13.72
N GLY A 227 3.01 -7.62 -14.16
CA GLY A 227 2.65 -6.93 -15.39
C GLY A 227 3.57 -5.78 -15.73
N ILE A 228 3.09 -4.96 -16.66
CA ILE A 228 3.71 -3.69 -17.04
C ILE A 228 2.72 -2.56 -16.82
N TRP A 229 3.20 -1.41 -16.36
CA TRP A 229 2.34 -0.24 -16.23
C TRP A 229 3.05 1.05 -16.51
N ALA A 230 2.28 2.01 -16.99
CA ALA A 230 2.69 3.39 -17.12
C ALA A 230 1.93 4.27 -16.11
N GLU A 231 2.61 5.27 -15.58
CA GLU A 231 2.01 6.28 -14.71
C GLU A 231 2.69 7.64 -14.90
N GLY A 232 1.99 8.70 -14.55
CA GLY A 232 2.56 10.04 -14.62
C GLY A 232 1.54 11.15 -14.36
N GLU A 233 2.04 12.36 -14.42
CA GLU A 233 1.26 13.59 -14.31
C GLU A 233 1.07 14.20 -15.70
N ILE A 234 -0.19 14.22 -16.19
CA ILE A 234 -0.53 14.73 -17.53
C ILE A 234 -0.57 16.27 -17.54
N ALA A 235 -1.10 16.84 -16.47
CA ALA A 235 -1.17 18.26 -16.19
C ALA A 235 -1.11 18.45 -14.68
N GLU A 236 -0.99 19.67 -14.19
CA GLU A 236 -0.89 19.98 -12.76
C GLU A 236 -2.02 19.30 -11.97
N GLY A 237 -1.63 18.40 -11.07
CA GLY A 237 -2.54 17.61 -10.25
C GLY A 237 -3.39 16.58 -10.99
N LEU A 238 -3.23 16.40 -12.32
CA LEU A 238 -3.94 15.38 -13.11
C LEU A 238 -3.03 14.19 -13.38
N MET A 239 -3.29 13.11 -12.70
CA MET A 239 -2.48 11.90 -12.69
C MET A 239 -3.19 10.74 -13.41
N TYR A 240 -2.40 9.81 -13.94
CA TYR A 240 -2.91 8.56 -14.47
C TYR A 240 -2.04 7.37 -14.08
N ARG A 241 -2.64 6.19 -14.13
CA ARG A 241 -1.94 4.89 -14.11
C ARG A 241 -2.71 3.92 -14.99
N ALA A 242 -2.01 3.19 -15.86
CA ALA A 242 -2.57 2.17 -16.73
C ALA A 242 -1.68 0.93 -16.68
N MET A 243 -2.27 -0.24 -16.45
CA MET A 243 -1.57 -1.49 -16.20
C MET A 243 -2.15 -2.62 -17.07
N LEU A 244 -1.26 -3.44 -17.62
CA LEU A 244 -1.56 -4.75 -18.18
C LEU A 244 -0.91 -5.80 -17.27
N GLY A 245 -1.69 -6.73 -16.77
CA GLY A 245 -1.27 -7.74 -15.82
C GLY A 245 -1.78 -9.13 -16.18
N ASN A 246 -1.29 -10.15 -15.50
CA ASN A 246 -1.65 -11.53 -15.79
C ASN A 246 -3.11 -11.82 -15.38
N ASN A 247 -3.52 -11.45 -14.16
CA ASN A 247 -4.84 -11.73 -13.59
C ASN A 247 -5.21 -10.69 -12.52
N LEU A 248 -6.38 -10.77 -11.93
CA LEU A 248 -6.85 -9.86 -10.87
C LEU A 248 -6.02 -9.94 -9.60
N SER A 249 -5.50 -11.13 -9.26
CA SER A 249 -4.63 -11.35 -8.11
C SER A 249 -3.67 -12.51 -8.37
N GLN A 250 -2.38 -12.23 -8.27
CA GLN A 250 -1.34 -13.26 -8.31
C GLN A 250 -0.99 -13.77 -6.91
N LEU A 251 -1.40 -13.06 -5.86
CA LEU A 251 -1.08 -13.43 -4.49
C LEU A 251 -1.82 -14.71 -4.08
N GLY A 252 -1.07 -15.74 -3.70
CA GLY A 252 -1.62 -17.05 -3.37
C GLY A 252 -1.86 -17.98 -4.56
N VAL A 253 -1.39 -17.59 -5.75
CA VAL A 253 -1.42 -18.41 -6.98
C VAL A 253 -0.03 -18.93 -7.25
N SER A 254 0.11 -20.22 -7.54
CA SER A 254 1.40 -20.80 -7.91
C SER A 254 1.77 -20.42 -9.35
N GLY A 255 3.07 -20.37 -9.68
CA GLY A 255 3.53 -20.01 -11.03
C GLY A 255 3.05 -20.95 -12.13
N SER A 256 2.68 -22.19 -11.79
CA SER A 256 2.10 -23.16 -12.74
C SER A 256 0.59 -22.98 -12.96
N GLN A 257 -0.05 -22.09 -12.23
CA GLN A 257 -1.47 -21.80 -12.30
C GLN A 257 -1.75 -20.42 -12.90
N LEU A 258 -0.71 -19.64 -13.23
CA LEU A 258 -0.88 -18.34 -13.87
C LEU A 258 -1.40 -18.51 -15.29
N ASP A 259 -2.25 -17.59 -15.70
CA ASP A 259 -2.76 -17.50 -17.06
C ASP A 259 -1.62 -17.35 -18.09
N ASP A 260 -1.86 -17.87 -19.29
CA ASP A 260 -0.90 -17.88 -20.41
C ASP A 260 -0.65 -16.49 -21.01
N GLY A 261 -1.39 -15.45 -20.57
CA GLY A 261 -1.36 -14.14 -21.18
C GLY A 261 -1.51 -12.98 -20.21
N LEU A 262 -1.49 -11.76 -20.73
CA LEU A 262 -1.83 -10.55 -20.01
C LEU A 262 -3.35 -10.34 -20.08
N ASN A 263 -4.09 -11.08 -19.27
CA ASN A 263 -5.56 -11.17 -19.35
C ASN A 263 -6.26 -10.00 -18.64
N THR A 264 -5.52 -9.20 -17.88
CA THR A 264 -6.05 -8.09 -17.09
C THR A 264 -5.56 -6.75 -17.62
N ALA A 265 -6.49 -5.83 -17.87
CA ALA A 265 -6.23 -4.42 -18.13
C ALA A 265 -6.91 -3.58 -17.05
N SER A 266 -6.15 -2.68 -16.42
CA SER A 266 -6.69 -1.78 -15.40
C SER A 266 -6.14 -0.38 -15.57
N GLY A 267 -6.97 0.64 -15.34
CA GLY A 267 -6.59 2.03 -15.47
C GLY A 267 -7.27 2.93 -14.46
N ALA A 268 -6.57 3.97 -14.06
CA ALA A 268 -7.07 5.02 -13.19
C ALA A 268 -6.66 6.40 -13.73
N LEU A 269 -7.55 7.35 -13.57
CA LEU A 269 -7.30 8.77 -13.77
C LEU A 269 -7.80 9.51 -12.52
N TRP A 270 -6.97 10.38 -11.95
CA TRP A 270 -7.40 11.20 -10.82
C TRP A 270 -6.87 12.63 -10.90
N TRP A 271 -7.64 13.54 -10.34
CA TRP A 271 -7.38 14.95 -10.43
C TRP A 271 -7.49 15.63 -9.07
N MET A 272 -6.50 16.46 -8.75
CA MET A 272 -6.38 17.25 -7.52
C MET A 272 -6.42 18.75 -7.88
N PRO A 273 -7.61 19.30 -8.24
CA PRO A 273 -7.72 20.60 -8.91
C PRO A 273 -7.41 21.80 -8.02
N THR A 274 -7.49 21.68 -6.71
CA THR A 274 -7.42 22.85 -5.82
C THR A 274 -6.01 23.17 -5.37
N THR A 275 -5.19 22.16 -5.08
CA THR A 275 -3.84 22.31 -4.53
C THR A 275 -2.77 21.58 -5.35
N GLY A 276 -3.16 20.80 -6.36
CA GLY A 276 -2.25 19.94 -7.12
C GLY A 276 -1.72 18.75 -6.31
N GLU A 277 -2.13 18.60 -5.03
CA GLU A 277 -1.68 17.54 -4.14
C GLU A 277 -2.78 17.12 -3.15
N TYR A 278 -2.61 15.96 -2.49
CA TYR A 278 -3.55 15.41 -1.50
C TYR A 278 -2.84 14.84 -0.27
N GLY A 279 -1.67 15.38 0.05
CA GLY A 279 -0.77 14.93 1.10
C GLY A 279 0.13 13.75 0.69
N PRO A 280 1.14 13.42 1.51
CA PRO A 280 2.12 12.38 1.21
C PRO A 280 1.48 11.03 0.92
N GLY A 281 1.82 10.44 -0.25
CA GLY A 281 1.27 9.17 -0.71
C GLY A 281 -0.24 9.18 -0.91
N GLU A 282 -0.86 10.37 -0.99
CA GLU A 282 -2.30 10.56 -1.16
C GLU A 282 -3.14 9.75 -0.16
N GLY A 283 -2.63 9.56 1.08
CA GLY A 283 -3.25 8.75 2.13
C GLY A 283 -4.58 9.30 2.62
N LEU A 284 -5.34 8.46 3.32
CA LEU A 284 -6.59 8.84 3.96
C LEU A 284 -6.34 9.64 5.24
N GLY A 285 -7.26 10.54 5.55
CA GLY A 285 -7.14 11.47 6.68
C GLY A 285 -6.29 12.71 6.38
N ASP A 286 -6.46 13.74 7.17
CA ASP A 286 -5.75 15.02 7.05
C ASP A 286 -4.79 15.25 8.22
N TYR A 287 -3.79 14.36 8.34
CA TYR A 287 -2.75 14.48 9.37
C TYR A 287 -1.86 15.72 9.14
N GLU A 288 -1.63 16.10 7.89
CA GLU A 288 -0.84 17.25 7.46
C GLU A 288 -1.48 18.58 7.85
N PHE A 289 -2.79 18.58 8.08
CA PHE A 289 -3.57 19.75 8.46
C PHE A 289 -3.58 20.82 7.35
N HIS A 290 -4.09 20.44 6.17
CA HIS A 290 -4.17 21.35 5.01
C HIS A 290 -4.86 22.66 5.33
N GLU A 291 -4.17 23.76 5.20
CA GLU A 291 -4.75 25.10 5.43
C GLU A 291 -5.65 25.56 4.28
N GLN A 292 -5.42 25.05 3.08
CA GLN A 292 -6.26 25.23 1.90
C GLN A 292 -7.07 23.96 1.65
N LEU A 293 -8.24 24.10 1.06
CA LEU A 293 -9.08 22.98 0.68
C LEU A 293 -8.38 22.15 -0.40
N ALA A 294 -7.91 20.96 -0.04
CA ALA A 294 -7.39 19.98 -0.98
C ALA A 294 -8.51 19.04 -1.40
N THR A 295 -8.72 18.88 -2.71
CA THR A 295 -9.73 17.98 -3.27
C THR A 295 -9.10 16.97 -4.21
N ARG A 296 -9.70 15.78 -4.28
CA ARG A 296 -9.31 14.71 -5.19
C ARG A 296 -10.56 14.08 -5.79
N PHE A 297 -10.55 13.88 -7.10
CA PHE A 297 -11.56 13.13 -7.85
C PHE A 297 -10.87 12.03 -8.63
N GLY A 298 -11.41 10.83 -8.65
CA GLY A 298 -10.80 9.71 -9.35
C GLY A 298 -11.83 8.82 -10.02
N ILE A 299 -11.41 8.20 -11.13
CA ILE A 299 -12.16 7.15 -11.82
C ILE A 299 -11.22 5.99 -12.09
N HIS A 300 -11.75 4.78 -12.02
CA HIS A 300 -11.02 3.54 -12.21
C HIS A 300 -11.81 2.61 -13.12
N PHE A 301 -11.12 1.83 -13.91
CA PHE A 301 -11.73 0.76 -14.70
C PHE A 301 -10.80 -0.44 -14.76
N THR A 302 -11.38 -1.65 -14.61
CA THR A 302 -10.64 -2.91 -14.69
C THR A 302 -11.45 -3.89 -15.54
N HIS A 303 -10.74 -4.58 -16.42
CA HIS A 303 -11.26 -5.68 -17.22
C HIS A 303 -10.30 -6.86 -17.08
N SER A 304 -10.84 -8.05 -16.81
CA SER A 304 -10.05 -9.29 -16.74
C SER A 304 -10.83 -10.48 -17.25
N ARG A 305 -10.15 -11.39 -17.91
CA ARG A 305 -10.63 -12.73 -18.22
C ARG A 305 -10.00 -13.69 -17.22
N GLU A 306 -10.79 -14.20 -16.30
CA GLU A 306 -10.32 -15.06 -15.22
C GLU A 306 -10.73 -16.50 -15.45
N ASP A 307 -9.89 -17.44 -15.03
CA ASP A 307 -10.23 -18.85 -15.01
C ASP A 307 -10.11 -19.47 -13.59
N ALA A 308 -10.77 -20.60 -13.40
CA ALA A 308 -10.82 -21.29 -12.10
C ALA A 308 -9.43 -21.73 -11.62
N GLN A 309 -8.51 -22.03 -12.53
CA GLN A 309 -7.17 -22.52 -12.20
C GLN A 309 -6.29 -21.40 -11.67
N ALA A 310 -6.42 -20.18 -12.20
CA ALA A 310 -5.60 -19.03 -11.85
C ALA A 310 -6.11 -18.24 -10.63
N GLN A 311 -7.07 -18.78 -9.89
CA GLN A 311 -7.59 -18.13 -8.69
C GLN A 311 -6.76 -18.46 -7.44
N PRO A 312 -6.60 -17.49 -6.51
CA PRO A 312 -6.03 -17.78 -5.19
C PRO A 312 -6.81 -18.86 -4.46
N GLY A 313 -6.12 -19.76 -3.75
CA GLY A 313 -6.79 -20.78 -2.95
C GLY A 313 -7.64 -20.18 -1.81
N THR A 314 -8.60 -20.93 -1.30
CA THR A 314 -9.51 -20.50 -0.21
C THR A 314 -8.79 -20.09 1.08
N ASN A 315 -7.58 -20.63 1.30
CA ASN A 315 -6.72 -20.31 2.45
C ASN A 315 -5.67 -19.23 2.11
N SER A 316 -5.79 -18.55 0.97
CA SER A 316 -4.90 -17.46 0.62
C SER A 316 -5.04 -16.31 1.60
N PHE A 317 -3.92 -15.63 1.89
CA PHE A 317 -3.90 -14.39 2.66
C PHE A 317 -4.41 -13.18 1.85
N GLU A 318 -4.64 -13.34 0.57
CA GLU A 318 -5.22 -12.33 -0.32
C GLU A 318 -6.68 -12.66 -0.61
N ASN A 319 -7.52 -11.64 -0.55
CA ASN A 319 -8.96 -11.79 -0.59
C ASN A 319 -9.60 -11.33 -1.91
N SER A 320 -8.78 -10.98 -2.90
CA SER A 320 -9.27 -10.56 -4.23
C SER A 320 -9.66 -11.76 -5.09
N GLN A 321 -10.68 -12.46 -4.66
CA GLN A 321 -11.31 -13.55 -5.38
C GLN A 321 -12.69 -13.08 -5.87
N ILE A 322 -13.13 -13.55 -7.03
CA ILE A 322 -14.47 -13.23 -7.50
C ILE A 322 -15.49 -14.02 -6.68
N ARG A 323 -16.34 -13.30 -5.97
CA ARG A 323 -17.37 -13.84 -5.06
C ARG A 323 -18.75 -13.31 -5.42
N LEU A 324 -19.77 -14.09 -5.11
CA LEU A 324 -21.14 -13.61 -4.98
C LEU A 324 -21.25 -12.71 -3.74
N SER A 325 -22.30 -11.90 -3.66
CA SER A 325 -22.49 -10.98 -2.52
C SER A 325 -22.78 -11.67 -1.20
N ASP A 326 -23.09 -12.96 -1.20
CA ASP A 326 -23.13 -13.83 -0.02
C ASP A 326 -21.76 -14.41 0.38
N GLY A 327 -20.71 -14.15 -0.40
CA GLY A 327 -19.34 -14.63 -0.15
C GLY A 327 -18.98 -15.93 -0.85
N THR A 328 -19.89 -16.58 -1.54
CA THR A 328 -19.63 -17.79 -2.34
C THR A 328 -18.60 -17.47 -3.43
N LEU A 329 -17.57 -18.31 -3.56
CA LEU A 329 -16.58 -18.21 -4.65
C LEU A 329 -17.20 -18.70 -5.97
N ILE A 330 -17.15 -17.91 -7.04
CA ILE A 330 -17.75 -18.32 -8.33
C ILE A 330 -17.02 -19.51 -8.97
N PHE A 331 -15.75 -19.69 -8.69
CA PHE A 331 -14.93 -20.79 -9.22
C PHE A 331 -14.82 -22.01 -8.29
N GLN A 332 -15.63 -22.08 -7.23
CA GLN A 332 -15.71 -23.33 -6.46
C GLN A 332 -16.46 -24.43 -7.24
N ALA A 333 -16.36 -25.67 -6.79
CA ALA A 333 -16.86 -26.83 -7.52
C ALA A 333 -18.37 -26.77 -7.88
N ASP A 334 -19.19 -26.13 -7.05
CA ASP A 334 -20.63 -25.98 -7.24
C ASP A 334 -21.09 -24.66 -6.60
N PRO A 335 -20.85 -23.51 -7.25
CA PRO A 335 -21.14 -22.23 -6.65
C PRO A 335 -22.63 -22.00 -6.34
N PHE A 336 -23.52 -22.52 -7.18
CA PHE A 336 -24.97 -22.33 -7.08
C PHE A 336 -25.75 -23.51 -6.47
N ASN A 337 -25.03 -24.52 -5.95
CA ASN A 337 -25.62 -25.73 -5.39
C ASN A 337 -26.61 -26.45 -6.39
N ASN A 338 -26.23 -26.47 -7.66
CA ASN A 338 -26.99 -27.07 -8.75
C ASN A 338 -26.21 -28.10 -9.59
N GLY A 339 -24.98 -28.44 -9.15
CA GLY A 339 -24.07 -29.37 -9.80
C GLY A 339 -23.26 -28.75 -10.95
N THR A 340 -23.30 -27.43 -11.14
CA THR A 340 -22.59 -26.74 -12.23
C THR A 340 -21.34 -26.04 -11.69
N ALA A 341 -20.21 -26.23 -12.36
CA ALA A 341 -18.97 -25.50 -12.10
C ALA A 341 -18.73 -24.48 -13.21
N ILE A 342 -18.08 -23.37 -12.85
CA ILE A 342 -17.64 -22.32 -13.77
C ILE A 342 -16.13 -22.47 -13.97
N ASP A 343 -15.71 -22.59 -15.23
CA ASP A 343 -14.29 -22.70 -15.60
C ASP A 343 -13.68 -21.35 -15.93
N GLN A 344 -14.43 -20.44 -16.56
CA GLN A 344 -13.97 -19.10 -16.91
C GLN A 344 -15.09 -18.05 -16.76
N ALA A 345 -14.69 -16.80 -16.51
CA ALA A 345 -15.59 -15.66 -16.49
C ALA A 345 -14.87 -14.37 -16.91
N THR A 346 -15.63 -13.40 -17.43
CA THR A 346 -15.14 -12.05 -17.67
C THR A 346 -15.54 -11.15 -16.51
N TYR A 347 -14.55 -10.55 -15.87
CA TYR A 347 -14.72 -9.56 -14.81
C TYR A 347 -14.55 -8.17 -15.38
N GLN A 348 -15.47 -7.26 -15.06
CA GLN A 348 -15.38 -5.85 -15.36
C GLN A 348 -15.78 -5.05 -14.11
N MET A 349 -15.08 -3.98 -13.83
CA MET A 349 -15.37 -3.14 -12.67
C MET A 349 -15.04 -1.68 -12.97
N ALA A 350 -15.94 -0.79 -12.62
CA ALA A 350 -15.75 0.65 -12.63
C ALA A 350 -15.87 1.20 -11.20
N ALA A 351 -15.00 2.12 -10.84
CA ALA A 351 -15.13 2.87 -9.58
C ALA A 351 -14.95 4.37 -9.80
N ALA A 352 -15.62 5.16 -8.97
CA ALA A 352 -15.48 6.61 -8.97
C ALA A 352 -15.40 7.11 -7.53
N ASN A 353 -14.43 7.96 -7.23
CA ASN A 353 -14.22 8.51 -5.91
C ASN A 353 -14.09 10.03 -5.89
N ALA A 354 -14.46 10.62 -4.75
CA ALA A 354 -14.28 12.03 -4.48
C ALA A 354 -13.90 12.23 -3.01
N GLY A 355 -12.93 13.10 -2.76
CA GLY A 355 -12.45 13.37 -1.42
C GLY A 355 -12.04 14.81 -1.21
N LEU A 356 -12.02 15.22 0.05
CA LEU A 356 -11.56 16.52 0.49
C LEU A 356 -10.79 16.46 1.80
N LYS A 357 -9.83 17.39 1.95
CA LYS A 357 -9.07 17.63 3.18
C LYS A 357 -9.02 19.13 3.46
N TYR A 358 -9.28 19.50 4.69
CA TYR A 358 -9.23 20.89 5.12
C TYR A 358 -9.11 21.03 6.64
N ARG A 359 -8.07 21.67 7.12
CA ARG A 359 -7.82 21.97 8.54
C ARG A 359 -8.04 20.77 9.48
N GLY A 360 -7.48 19.64 9.09
CA GLY A 360 -7.59 18.40 9.86
C GLY A 360 -8.85 17.58 9.58
N TRP A 361 -9.83 18.11 8.84
CA TRP A 361 -11.00 17.36 8.38
C TRP A 361 -10.70 16.60 7.10
N PHE A 362 -11.23 15.40 7.02
CA PHE A 362 -11.16 14.52 5.86
C PHE A 362 -12.53 13.89 5.61
N LEU A 363 -12.95 13.87 4.37
CA LEU A 363 -14.11 13.14 3.88
C LEU A 363 -13.80 12.56 2.51
N GLU A 364 -14.06 11.30 2.29
CA GLU A 364 -13.93 10.64 1.00
C GLU A 364 -15.04 9.61 0.81
N ALA A 365 -15.58 9.55 -0.40
CA ALA A 365 -16.54 8.56 -0.83
C ALA A 365 -16.06 7.88 -2.12
N GLU A 366 -16.40 6.62 -2.29
CA GLU A 366 -16.16 5.85 -3.50
C GLU A 366 -17.38 5.00 -3.81
N PHE A 367 -17.73 4.93 -5.08
CA PHE A 367 -18.79 4.11 -5.63
C PHE A 367 -18.19 3.05 -6.54
N TYR A 368 -18.76 1.85 -6.53
CA TYR A 368 -18.32 0.69 -7.28
C TYR A 368 -19.47 0.13 -8.13
N HIS A 369 -19.13 -0.36 -9.32
CA HIS A 369 -20.03 -1.15 -10.16
C HIS A 369 -19.24 -2.25 -10.83
N ARG A 370 -19.63 -3.49 -10.58
CA ARG A 370 -19.00 -4.70 -11.11
C ARG A 370 -19.97 -5.49 -11.95
N TRP A 371 -19.46 -5.99 -13.09
CA TRP A 371 -20.13 -6.96 -13.94
C TRP A 371 -19.26 -8.20 -14.05
N VAL A 372 -19.86 -9.38 -13.92
CA VAL A 372 -19.18 -10.65 -14.20
C VAL A 372 -20.08 -11.45 -15.15
N ASP A 373 -19.61 -11.65 -16.36
CA ASP A 373 -20.38 -12.24 -17.46
C ASP A 373 -19.54 -13.24 -18.27
N LYS A 374 -20.12 -13.74 -19.37
CA LYS A 374 -19.45 -14.66 -20.31
C LYS A 374 -18.87 -15.87 -19.60
N PHE A 375 -19.66 -16.45 -18.74
CA PHE A 375 -19.30 -17.66 -18.03
C PHE A 375 -19.09 -18.82 -19.00
N ASP A 376 -17.96 -19.54 -18.87
CA ASP A 376 -17.77 -20.86 -19.42
C ASP A 376 -18.02 -21.87 -18.29
N ALA A 377 -19.04 -22.70 -18.44
CA ALA A 377 -19.52 -23.58 -17.39
C ALA A 377 -19.91 -24.95 -17.94
N ASN A 378 -19.78 -25.99 -17.11
CA ASN A 378 -20.12 -27.37 -17.52
C ASN A 378 -21.60 -27.72 -17.47
N GLY A 379 -22.49 -26.76 -17.16
CA GLY A 379 -23.92 -26.93 -17.07
C GLY A 379 -24.69 -25.61 -17.06
N PRO A 380 -26.02 -25.62 -16.89
CA PRO A 380 -26.82 -24.41 -16.87
C PRO A 380 -26.57 -23.59 -15.59
N LEU A 381 -26.46 -22.30 -15.75
CA LEU A 381 -26.31 -21.33 -14.64
C LEU A 381 -27.67 -20.68 -14.33
N PRO A 382 -27.95 -20.30 -13.08
CA PRO A 382 -29.15 -19.58 -12.69
C PRO A 382 -29.14 -18.11 -13.14
N VAL A 383 -27.97 -17.59 -13.52
CA VAL A 383 -27.73 -16.19 -13.94
C VAL A 383 -26.87 -16.17 -15.20
N ASP A 384 -27.09 -15.21 -16.07
CA ASP A 384 -26.26 -14.96 -17.24
C ASP A 384 -25.16 -13.92 -16.95
N GLU A 385 -25.38 -13.09 -15.93
CA GLU A 385 -24.50 -11.98 -15.49
C GLU A 385 -24.70 -11.75 -14.00
N LEU A 386 -23.63 -11.32 -13.30
CA LEU A 386 -23.70 -10.75 -11.95
C LEU A 386 -23.53 -9.23 -12.07
N ASP A 387 -24.50 -8.47 -11.59
CA ASP A 387 -24.45 -6.99 -11.53
C ASP A 387 -24.44 -6.54 -10.06
N ASP A 388 -23.24 -6.22 -9.56
CA ASP A 388 -23.07 -5.80 -8.18
C ASP A 388 -22.69 -4.30 -8.11
N LYS A 389 -23.31 -3.59 -7.18
CA LYS A 389 -23.02 -2.20 -6.87
C LYS A 389 -22.59 -2.07 -5.43
N GLY A 390 -21.86 -1.03 -5.13
CA GLY A 390 -21.47 -0.74 -3.75
C GLY A 390 -20.92 0.65 -3.58
N TYR A 391 -20.78 1.03 -2.34
CA TYR A 391 -20.17 2.32 -2.00
C TYR A 391 -19.49 2.26 -0.64
N GLN A 392 -18.57 3.20 -0.43
CA GLN A 392 -18.01 3.49 0.87
C GLN A 392 -17.96 4.98 1.13
N VAL A 393 -18.03 5.34 2.40
CA VAL A 393 -17.79 6.71 2.88
C VAL A 393 -16.89 6.65 4.11
N GLN A 394 -15.84 7.45 4.11
CA GLN A 394 -14.90 7.53 5.22
C GLN A 394 -14.69 8.99 5.62
N ALA A 395 -14.73 9.27 6.92
CA ALA A 395 -14.48 10.61 7.45
C ALA A 395 -13.59 10.56 8.68
N SER A 396 -12.79 11.60 8.88
CA SER A 396 -11.99 11.78 10.09
C SER A 396 -11.75 13.26 10.38
N MET A 397 -11.30 13.54 11.59
CA MET A 397 -10.83 14.87 11.97
C MET A 397 -9.61 14.76 12.88
N MET A 398 -8.68 15.68 12.77
CA MET A 398 -7.60 15.85 13.75
C MET A 398 -8.14 16.64 14.96
N ALA A 399 -8.79 15.94 15.90
CA ALA A 399 -9.34 16.57 17.12
C ALA A 399 -8.26 17.27 17.95
N ILE A 400 -7.05 16.71 17.95
CA ILE A 400 -5.84 17.33 18.47
C ILE A 400 -4.79 17.23 17.36
N PRO A 401 -4.30 18.34 16.80
CA PRO A 401 -3.38 18.34 15.67
C PRO A 401 -2.18 17.40 15.90
N LYS A 402 -1.92 16.54 14.92
CA LYS A 402 -0.84 15.54 14.91
C LYS A 402 -0.86 14.57 16.10
N THR A 403 -1.97 14.50 16.88
CA THR A 403 -2.02 13.68 18.09
C THR A 403 -3.22 12.74 18.14
N LEU A 404 -4.43 13.23 17.87
CA LEU A 404 -5.65 12.42 17.99
C LEU A 404 -6.54 12.61 16.77
N GLN A 405 -6.88 11.50 16.11
CA GLN A 405 -7.68 11.46 14.89
C GLN A 405 -8.84 10.46 15.05
N PRO A 406 -10.00 10.85 15.57
CA PRO A 406 -11.22 10.06 15.45
C PRO A 406 -11.64 9.92 13.99
N TYR A 407 -12.28 8.78 13.69
CA TYR A 407 -12.78 8.48 12.35
C TYR A 407 -14.02 7.60 12.38
N VAL A 408 -14.74 7.62 11.26
CA VAL A 408 -15.84 6.72 10.93
C VAL A 408 -15.69 6.26 9.48
N ALA A 409 -16.04 5.01 9.21
CA ALA A 409 -16.11 4.46 7.87
C ALA A 409 -17.33 3.55 7.76
N TYR A 410 -18.04 3.65 6.65
CA TYR A 410 -19.19 2.80 6.31
C TYR A 410 -19.06 2.31 4.89
N SER A 411 -19.47 1.07 4.64
CA SER A 411 -19.64 0.58 3.28
C SER A 411 -20.79 -0.40 3.16
N GLU A 412 -21.33 -0.52 1.95
CA GLU A 412 -22.42 -1.42 1.59
C GLU A 412 -22.21 -1.98 0.20
N ILE A 413 -22.58 -3.26 0.03
CA ILE A 413 -22.62 -3.96 -1.22
C ILE A 413 -24.09 -4.26 -1.53
N GLN A 414 -24.50 -4.06 -2.77
CA GLN A 414 -25.83 -4.38 -3.29
C GLN A 414 -25.65 -5.39 -4.43
N GLY A 415 -25.84 -6.64 -4.15
CA GLY A 415 -25.73 -7.73 -5.11
C GLY A 415 -26.95 -8.62 -5.11
N GLU A 416 -26.98 -9.57 -6.05
CA GLU A 416 -28.13 -10.47 -6.23
C GLU A 416 -28.32 -11.43 -5.05
N TYR A 417 -27.25 -11.74 -4.31
CA TYR A 417 -27.21 -12.71 -3.21
C TYR A 417 -26.96 -12.04 -1.85
N GLY A 418 -27.45 -10.81 -1.67
CA GLY A 418 -27.40 -10.13 -0.39
C GLY A 418 -26.96 -8.67 -0.44
N THR A 419 -27.14 -7.99 0.71
CA THR A 419 -26.78 -6.59 0.90
C THR A 419 -25.89 -6.42 2.14
N PRO A 420 -24.69 -7.01 2.13
CA PRO A 420 -23.79 -6.91 3.28
C PRO A 420 -23.26 -5.48 3.47
N HIS A 421 -23.01 -5.11 4.74
CA HIS A 421 -22.46 -3.80 5.07
C HIS A 421 -21.54 -3.84 6.27
N ASP A 422 -20.67 -2.83 6.39
CA ASP A 422 -19.83 -2.61 7.56
C ASP A 422 -19.88 -1.17 8.06
N LEU A 423 -19.69 -1.02 9.37
CA LEU A 423 -19.52 0.27 10.04
C LEU A 423 -18.31 0.18 10.97
N SER A 424 -17.34 1.07 10.77
CA SER A 424 -16.18 1.22 11.64
C SER A 424 -16.21 2.56 12.34
N VAL A 425 -15.97 2.56 13.67
CA VAL A 425 -15.77 3.77 14.47
C VAL A 425 -14.50 3.60 15.28
N GLY A 426 -13.62 4.57 15.23
CA GLY A 426 -12.34 4.43 15.90
C GLY A 426 -11.54 5.73 15.99
N PHE A 427 -10.34 5.61 16.49
CA PHE A 427 -9.39 6.71 16.51
C PHE A 427 -7.96 6.23 16.32
N ASN A 428 -7.13 7.11 15.77
CA ASN A 428 -5.68 7.01 15.75
C ASN A 428 -5.09 7.94 16.81
N TRP A 429 -4.19 7.43 17.64
CA TRP A 429 -3.41 8.21 18.60
C TRP A 429 -1.94 8.19 18.19
N PHE A 430 -1.34 9.36 17.97
CA PHE A 430 0.05 9.56 17.58
C PHE A 430 0.84 10.15 18.76
N PRO A 431 1.37 9.32 19.68
CA PRO A 431 1.99 9.79 20.94
C PRO A 431 3.23 10.65 20.71
N PHE A 432 3.95 10.41 19.61
CA PHE A 432 5.17 11.15 19.26
C PHE A 432 4.90 12.27 18.24
N LYS A 433 3.63 12.56 17.92
CA LYS A 433 3.25 13.51 16.84
C LYS A 433 3.92 13.19 15.50
N ARG A 434 4.06 11.90 15.18
CA ARG A 434 4.65 11.37 13.96
C ARG A 434 3.75 10.28 13.39
N LYS A 435 3.57 10.27 12.07
CA LYS A 435 2.76 9.26 11.35
C LYS A 435 3.35 7.86 11.44
N GLU A 436 4.65 7.79 11.63
CA GLU A 436 5.42 6.55 11.63
C GLU A 436 5.09 5.63 12.81
N PHE A 437 4.50 6.17 13.88
CA PHE A 437 4.06 5.39 15.02
C PHE A 437 2.69 5.85 15.51
N ARG A 438 1.74 4.91 15.57
CA ARG A 438 0.40 5.19 16.08
C ARG A 438 -0.19 3.99 16.80
N PHE A 439 -1.13 4.27 17.70
CA PHE A 439 -2.12 3.31 18.18
C PHE A 439 -3.42 3.55 17.41
N ASN A 440 -4.04 2.47 16.93
CA ASN A 440 -5.39 2.48 16.36
C ASN A 440 -6.31 1.68 17.27
N VAL A 441 -7.43 2.28 17.67
CA VAL A 441 -8.48 1.61 18.44
C VAL A 441 -9.77 1.71 17.67
N GLN A 442 -10.48 0.59 17.48
CA GLN A 442 -11.64 0.52 16.60
C GLN A 442 -12.67 -0.47 17.09
N GLY A 443 -13.96 -0.11 16.95
CA GLY A 443 -15.09 -1.02 16.84
C GLY A 443 -15.50 -1.16 15.38
N LEU A 444 -15.70 -2.39 14.93
CA LEU A 444 -16.13 -2.74 13.59
C LEU A 444 -17.40 -3.60 13.69
N TYR A 445 -18.52 -3.10 13.19
CA TYR A 445 -19.74 -3.86 13.01
C TYR A 445 -19.79 -4.42 11.61
N LEU A 446 -20.09 -5.71 11.49
CA LEU A 446 -20.26 -6.42 10.22
C LEU A 446 -21.67 -6.98 10.13
N LYS A 447 -22.23 -6.95 8.94
CA LYS A 447 -23.46 -7.65 8.59
C LYS A 447 -23.18 -8.51 7.34
N ASP A 448 -23.18 -9.83 7.55
CA ASP A 448 -23.07 -10.86 6.51
C ASP A 448 -21.88 -10.64 5.56
N SER A 449 -20.69 -10.42 6.12
CA SER A 449 -19.50 -10.06 5.32
C SER A 449 -19.21 -11.08 4.22
N PRO A 450 -19.19 -10.70 2.92
CA PRO A 450 -18.90 -11.61 1.81
C PRO A 450 -17.41 -11.86 1.65
N VAL A 451 -16.58 -11.21 2.46
CA VAL A 451 -15.13 -11.26 2.43
C VAL A 451 -14.59 -11.53 3.81
N GLY A 452 -13.41 -12.14 3.89
CA GLY A 452 -12.73 -12.38 5.13
C GLY A 452 -11.67 -13.46 4.99
N TYR A 453 -10.59 -13.30 5.71
CA TYR A 453 -9.53 -14.29 5.88
C TYR A 453 -8.62 -13.87 7.05
N SER A 454 -7.61 -14.67 7.32
CA SER A 454 -6.84 -14.55 8.56
C SER A 454 -6.08 -13.24 8.77
N SER A 455 -5.74 -12.50 7.71
CA SER A 455 -5.01 -11.22 7.81
C SER A 455 -5.89 -9.99 8.04
N VAL A 456 -7.21 -10.11 7.96
CA VAL A 456 -8.15 -9.04 8.25
C VAL A 456 -8.91 -9.30 9.56
N PRO A 457 -9.42 -8.28 10.25
CA PRO A 457 -10.08 -8.46 11.55
C PRO A 457 -11.51 -9.02 11.44
N PHE A 458 -11.89 -9.63 10.32
CA PHE A 458 -13.20 -10.22 10.10
C PHE A 458 -13.08 -11.48 9.25
N GLN A 459 -14.07 -12.35 9.35
CA GLN A 459 -14.17 -13.61 8.62
C GLN A 459 -15.33 -13.55 7.62
N LEU A 460 -15.27 -14.43 6.62
CA LEU A 460 -16.40 -14.66 5.72
C LEU A 460 -17.67 -15.00 6.54
N GLY A 461 -18.78 -14.36 6.19
CA GLY A 461 -20.05 -14.49 6.94
C GLY A 461 -20.00 -13.81 8.31
N GLY A 462 -18.97 -13.00 8.61
CA GLY A 462 -18.88 -12.27 9.86
C GLY A 462 -20.12 -11.40 10.08
N ASN A 463 -20.78 -11.56 11.24
CA ASN A 463 -21.99 -10.85 11.64
C ASN A 463 -21.88 -10.52 13.14
N GLY A 464 -21.91 -9.23 13.47
CA GLY A 464 -21.72 -8.74 14.85
C GLY A 464 -20.55 -7.75 14.99
N TRP A 465 -20.09 -7.53 16.22
CA TRP A 465 -19.03 -6.58 16.55
C TRP A 465 -17.67 -7.25 16.69
N ALA A 466 -16.66 -6.65 16.06
CA ALA A 466 -15.25 -6.89 16.33
C ALA A 466 -14.59 -5.64 16.94
N PHE A 467 -13.68 -5.84 17.89
CA PHE A 467 -12.90 -4.76 18.49
C PHE A 467 -11.41 -5.02 18.25
N THR A 468 -10.68 -4.01 17.80
CA THR A 468 -9.23 -4.09 17.63
C THR A 468 -8.51 -2.95 18.34
N THR A 469 -7.31 -3.28 18.82
CA THR A 469 -6.33 -2.29 19.26
C THR A 469 -5.00 -2.66 18.61
N ASP A 470 -4.49 -1.78 17.78
CA ASP A 470 -3.26 -1.99 17.02
C ASP A 470 -2.17 -1.02 17.46
N MET A 471 -0.96 -1.52 17.59
CA MET A 471 0.27 -0.71 17.68
C MET A 471 0.99 -0.82 16.35
N VAL A 472 1.11 0.31 15.63
CA VAL A 472 1.55 0.37 14.23
C VAL A 472 2.86 1.11 14.13
N LEU A 473 3.82 0.53 13.41
CA LEU A 473 5.08 1.14 13.02
C LEU A 473 5.17 1.16 11.49
N ALA A 474 5.40 2.35 10.90
CA ALA A 474 5.49 2.54 9.44
C ALA A 474 6.51 3.63 9.08
N PHE A 475 7.67 3.27 8.54
CA PHE A 475 8.69 4.23 8.12
C PHE A 475 9.41 3.85 6.82
#